data_fd1fefc25df517910f3cf169685e2119
#
_entry.id   fd1fefc25df517910f3cf169685e2119
#
_cell.length_a   1.000
_cell.length_b   1.000
_cell.length_c   1.000
_cell.angle_alpha   90.00
_cell.angle_beta   90.00
_cell.angle_gamma   90.00
#
_symmetry.space_group_name_H-M   'P 1'
#
loop_
_entity.id
_entity.type
_entity.pdbx_description
1 polymer ?
#
loop_
_entity_poly.entity_id
_entity_poly.type
_entity_poly.pdbx_seq_one_letter_code
_entity_poly.pdbx_strand_id
1 'polypeptide(L)'
;SRGRVLITLLLGFGSGLPFLLTGATLSIWLAEGDVALSAIGFISWVGLAYSFKFVWAPVVDRFDVPLLGRLGRRRGWMILSQLVIGAALVAMALIGPEGGLTALGAAALVTAFASATQDIAVDAWRIESAENDEDMGLLTSAFQLGYRFAILAGNALILFFATWLGWNGAYAVWG
;
A
#
# COMPACT_ATOMS: atom_id res chain seq x y z
N SER A 1 -1.26 -24.59 -6.43
CA SER A 1 -2.72 -24.84 -6.36
C SER A 1 -3.50 -23.57 -6.69
N ARG A 2 -4.72 -23.72 -7.26
CA ARG A 2 -5.58 -22.57 -7.67
C ARG A 2 -5.83 -21.57 -6.52
N GLY A 3 -5.94 -22.05 -5.30
CA GLY A 3 -6.12 -21.20 -4.12
C GLY A 3 -4.92 -20.27 -3.85
N ARG A 4 -3.69 -20.77 -3.99
CA ARG A 4 -2.47 -19.95 -3.82
C ARG A 4 -2.38 -18.84 -4.86
N VAL A 5 -2.71 -19.16 -6.12
CA VAL A 5 -2.74 -18.18 -7.23
C VAL A 5 -3.73 -17.05 -6.95
N LEU A 6 -4.95 -17.39 -6.51
CA LEU A 6 -5.98 -16.40 -6.18
C LEU A 6 -5.54 -15.51 -4.99
N ILE A 7 -5.01 -16.12 -3.93
CA ILE A 7 -4.50 -15.38 -2.77
C ILE A 7 -3.39 -14.42 -3.22
N THR A 8 -2.44 -14.89 -4.04
CA THR A 8 -1.33 -14.05 -4.52
C THR A 8 -1.82 -12.90 -5.39
N LEU A 9 -2.83 -13.13 -6.23
CA LEU A 9 -3.46 -12.08 -7.03
C LEU A 9 -4.11 -11.01 -6.14
N LEU A 10 -4.86 -11.42 -5.11
CA LEU A 10 -5.48 -10.51 -4.14
C LEU A 10 -4.44 -9.74 -3.32
N LEU A 11 -3.35 -10.38 -2.92
CA LEU A 11 -2.24 -9.71 -2.23
C LEU A 11 -1.56 -8.68 -3.14
N GLY A 12 -1.36 -9.01 -4.42
CA GLY A 12 -0.85 -8.07 -5.41
C GLY A 12 -1.78 -6.86 -5.57
N PHE A 13 -3.09 -7.09 -5.62
CA PHE A 13 -4.08 -6.00 -5.66
C PHE A 13 -3.99 -5.11 -4.41
N GLY A 14 -3.94 -5.71 -3.22
CA GLY A 14 -3.79 -4.98 -1.96
C GLY A 14 -2.48 -4.19 -1.83
N SER A 15 -1.40 -4.63 -2.48
CA SER A 15 -0.12 -3.92 -2.53
C SER A 15 -0.12 -2.75 -3.53
N GLY A 16 -0.87 -2.86 -4.62
CA GLY A 16 -0.91 -1.82 -5.65
C GLY A 16 -1.69 -0.57 -5.25
N LEU A 17 -2.74 -0.72 -4.45
CA LEU A 17 -3.60 0.39 -4.03
C LEU A 17 -2.88 1.46 -3.20
N PRO A 18 -2.18 1.14 -2.10
CA PRO A 18 -1.50 2.15 -1.28
C PRO A 18 -0.42 2.91 -2.05
N PHE A 19 0.29 2.23 -2.96
CA PHE A 19 1.29 2.86 -3.83
C PHE A 19 0.65 3.93 -4.71
N LEU A 20 -0.50 3.63 -5.32
CA LEU A 20 -1.25 4.58 -6.13
C LEU A 20 -1.75 5.77 -5.30
N LEU A 21 -2.38 5.49 -4.15
CA LEU A 21 -3.03 6.49 -3.30
C LEU A 21 -2.04 7.46 -2.66
N THR A 22 -0.84 7.01 -2.31
CA THR A 22 0.22 7.86 -1.74
C THR A 22 1.11 8.53 -2.79
N GLY A 23 1.06 8.08 -4.03
CA GLY A 23 1.83 8.62 -5.15
C GLY A 23 0.98 9.54 -6.05
N ALA A 24 0.58 9.01 -7.21
CA ALA A 24 -0.09 9.79 -8.25
C ALA A 24 -1.41 10.44 -7.79
N THR A 25 -2.25 9.69 -7.06
CA THR A 25 -3.55 10.18 -6.60
C THR A 25 -3.40 11.32 -5.60
N LEU A 26 -2.49 11.18 -4.63
CA LEU A 26 -2.21 12.25 -3.66
C LEU A 26 -1.67 13.51 -4.35
N SER A 27 -0.84 13.36 -5.39
CA SER A 27 -0.34 14.48 -6.18
C SER A 27 -1.46 15.25 -6.87
N ILE A 28 -2.44 14.55 -7.44
CA ILE A 28 -3.61 15.17 -8.08
C ILE A 28 -4.46 15.89 -7.04
N TRP A 29 -4.73 15.26 -5.91
CA TRP A 29 -5.52 15.86 -4.83
C TRP A 29 -4.89 17.14 -4.30
N LEU A 30 -3.58 17.14 -4.08
CA LEU A 30 -2.84 18.32 -3.63
C LEU A 30 -2.80 19.43 -4.70
N ALA A 31 -2.69 19.05 -5.99
CA ALA A 31 -2.70 20.01 -7.09
C ALA A 31 -4.07 20.72 -7.24
N GLU A 32 -5.19 20.01 -7.03
CA GLU A 32 -6.53 20.59 -7.02
C GLU A 32 -6.77 21.52 -5.81
N GLY A 33 -6.05 21.27 -4.70
CA GLY A 33 -6.10 22.12 -3.50
C GLY A 33 -5.20 23.36 -3.53
N ASP A 34 -4.68 23.78 -4.71
CA ASP A 34 -3.76 24.93 -4.89
C ASP A 34 -2.49 24.84 -4.00
N VAL A 35 -2.04 23.63 -3.72
CA VAL A 35 -0.89 23.39 -2.86
C VAL A 35 0.42 23.63 -3.62
N ALA A 36 1.31 24.42 -3.03
CA ALA A 36 2.59 24.81 -3.63
C ALA A 36 3.46 23.59 -4.04
N LEU A 37 4.23 23.75 -5.14
CA LEU A 37 5.17 22.74 -5.64
C LEU A 37 6.13 22.16 -4.59
N SER A 38 6.43 22.91 -3.53
CA SER A 38 7.26 22.44 -2.41
C SER A 38 6.63 21.28 -1.63
N ALA A 39 5.29 21.20 -1.60
CA ALA A 39 4.59 20.07 -0.99
C ALA A 39 4.62 18.83 -1.88
N ILE A 40 4.68 18.99 -3.20
CA ILE A 40 4.88 17.90 -4.15
C ILE A 40 6.26 17.27 -3.95
N GLY A 41 7.27 18.06 -3.57
CA GLY A 41 8.58 17.55 -3.15
C GLY A 41 8.50 16.60 -1.95
N PHE A 42 7.55 16.79 -1.05
CA PHE A 42 7.32 15.90 0.11
C PHE A 42 6.87 14.50 -0.32
N ILE A 43 6.17 14.38 -1.46
CA ILE A 43 5.74 13.09 -2.03
C ILE A 43 6.94 12.26 -2.51
N SER A 44 8.05 12.92 -2.86
CA SER A 44 9.30 12.22 -3.18
C SER A 44 9.83 11.39 -2.01
N TRP A 45 9.58 11.80 -0.76
CA TRP A 45 9.93 11.05 0.44
C TRP A 45 9.14 9.73 0.58
N VAL A 46 7.91 9.71 0.06
CA VAL A 46 7.11 8.48 -0.02
C VAL A 46 7.83 7.44 -0.88
N GLY A 47 8.40 7.86 -2.01
CA GLY A 47 9.20 6.98 -2.88
C GLY A 47 10.45 6.43 -2.18
N LEU A 48 11.06 7.20 -1.26
CA LEU A 48 12.20 6.73 -0.47
C LEU A 48 11.84 5.55 0.45
N ALA A 49 10.64 5.55 1.05
CA ALA A 49 10.19 4.44 1.89
C ALA A 49 10.21 3.11 1.10
N TYR A 50 9.74 3.12 -0.15
CA TYR A 50 9.77 1.93 -1.00
C TYR A 50 11.20 1.55 -1.44
N SER A 51 12.05 2.54 -1.72
CA SER A 51 13.44 2.31 -2.15
C SER A 51 14.30 1.73 -1.05
N PHE A 52 14.11 2.17 0.20
CA PHE A 52 14.90 1.74 1.36
C PHE A 52 14.31 0.56 2.13
N LYS A 53 13.24 -0.08 1.62
CA LYS A 53 12.58 -1.21 2.31
C LYS A 53 13.53 -2.34 2.72
N PHE A 54 14.65 -2.53 2.00
CA PHE A 54 15.65 -3.54 2.31
C PHE A 54 16.36 -3.32 3.66
N VAL A 55 16.38 -2.08 4.18
CA VAL A 55 17.04 -1.75 5.46
C VAL A 55 16.33 -2.41 6.63
N TRP A 56 14.99 -2.45 6.64
CA TRP A 56 14.23 -3.07 7.72
C TRP A 56 13.67 -4.45 7.36
N ALA A 57 13.87 -4.93 6.14
CA ALA A 57 13.49 -6.29 5.75
C ALA A 57 14.01 -7.36 6.73
N PRO A 58 15.28 -7.30 7.25
CA PRO A 58 15.74 -8.24 8.24
C PRO A 58 14.94 -8.25 9.56
N VAL A 59 14.31 -7.13 9.91
CA VAL A 59 13.42 -7.04 11.10
C VAL A 59 12.15 -7.84 10.85
N VAL A 60 11.51 -7.65 9.69
CA VAL A 60 10.32 -8.38 9.25
C VAL A 60 10.62 -9.88 9.14
N ASP A 61 11.85 -10.24 8.77
CA ASP A 61 12.26 -11.62 8.61
C ASP A 61 12.58 -12.34 9.92
N ARG A 62 12.99 -11.61 10.95
CA ARG A 62 13.46 -12.22 12.22
C ARG A 62 12.44 -12.16 13.34
N PHE A 63 11.59 -11.13 13.37
CA PHE A 63 10.70 -10.89 14.50
C PHE A 63 9.24 -11.23 14.17
N ASP A 64 8.56 -11.85 15.11
CA ASP A 64 7.12 -12.08 15.05
C ASP A 64 6.37 -10.85 15.57
N VAL A 65 5.21 -10.57 14.96
CA VAL A 65 4.33 -9.50 15.45
C VAL A 65 3.69 -9.94 16.75
N PRO A 66 3.82 -9.20 17.86
CA PRO A 66 3.13 -9.50 19.11
C PRO A 66 1.62 -9.68 18.87
N LEU A 67 0.99 -10.65 19.51
CA LEU A 67 -0.42 -11.02 19.39
C LEU A 67 -0.81 -11.70 18.06
N LEU A 68 -0.22 -11.33 16.93
CA LEU A 68 -0.51 -11.88 15.60
C LEU A 68 0.44 -13.01 15.19
N GLY A 69 1.52 -13.22 15.92
CA GLY A 69 2.50 -14.30 15.64
C GLY A 69 1.89 -15.72 15.67
N ARG A 70 0.77 -15.91 16.37
CA ARG A 70 0.00 -17.17 16.36
C ARG A 70 -0.57 -17.54 14.98
N LEU A 71 -0.77 -16.56 14.10
CA LEU A 71 -1.24 -16.76 12.72
C LEU A 71 -0.10 -17.09 11.75
N GLY A 72 1.15 -17.09 12.25
CA GLY A 72 2.37 -17.21 11.47
C GLY A 72 2.99 -15.85 11.19
N ARG A 73 4.34 -15.80 11.21
CA ARG A 73 5.14 -14.56 11.07
C ARG A 73 4.71 -13.71 9.89
N ARG A 74 4.67 -14.29 8.68
CA ARG A 74 4.33 -13.55 7.45
C ARG A 74 2.92 -12.98 7.46
N ARG A 75 1.95 -13.80 7.89
CA ARG A 75 0.54 -13.37 8.00
C ARG A 75 0.37 -12.27 9.04
N GLY A 76 1.08 -12.37 10.18
CA GLY A 76 1.05 -11.34 11.21
C GLY A 76 1.50 -9.98 10.68
N TRP A 77 2.61 -9.92 9.95
CA TRP A 77 3.10 -8.70 9.32
C TRP A 77 2.17 -8.16 8.24
N MET A 78 1.58 -9.03 7.40
CA MET A 78 0.58 -8.62 6.39
C MET A 78 -0.64 -7.98 7.04
N ILE A 79 -1.22 -8.61 8.07
CA ILE A 79 -2.40 -8.09 8.77
C ILE A 79 -2.08 -6.76 9.46
N LEU A 80 -0.97 -6.68 10.18
CA LEU A 80 -0.55 -5.43 10.83
C LEU A 80 -0.39 -4.31 9.81
N SER A 81 0.30 -4.57 8.70
CA SER A 81 0.51 -3.58 7.65
C SER A 81 -0.82 -3.12 7.03
N GLN A 82 -1.74 -4.04 6.76
CA GLN A 82 -3.08 -3.72 6.25
C GLN A 82 -3.88 -2.82 7.20
N LEU A 83 -3.85 -3.13 8.50
CA LEU A 83 -4.53 -2.31 9.51
C LEU A 83 -3.93 -0.90 9.60
N VAL A 84 -2.60 -0.79 9.54
CA VAL A 84 -1.90 0.50 9.56
C VAL A 84 -2.21 1.30 8.28
N ILE A 85 -2.19 0.65 7.11
CA ILE A 85 -2.55 1.28 5.84
C ILE A 85 -3.98 1.81 5.88
N GLY A 86 -4.95 0.97 6.27
CA GLY A 86 -6.35 1.37 6.36
C GLY A 86 -6.55 2.55 7.32
N ALA A 87 -5.98 2.47 8.52
CA ALA A 87 -6.05 3.56 9.50
C ALA A 87 -5.40 4.86 8.98
N ALA A 88 -4.26 4.77 8.31
CA ALA A 88 -3.56 5.93 7.76
C ALA A 88 -4.32 6.56 6.57
N LEU A 89 -4.94 5.76 5.69
CA LEU A 89 -5.77 6.26 4.60
C LEU A 89 -7.04 6.96 5.13
N VAL A 90 -7.69 6.41 6.15
CA VAL A 90 -8.80 7.07 6.84
C VAL A 90 -8.34 8.36 7.50
N ALA A 91 -7.17 8.36 8.15
CA ALA A 91 -6.59 9.59 8.72
C ALA A 91 -6.34 10.65 7.63
N MET A 92 -5.80 10.26 6.47
CA MET A 92 -5.63 11.18 5.32
C MET A 92 -6.98 11.76 4.86
N ALA A 93 -8.04 10.93 4.81
CA ALA A 93 -9.38 11.36 4.45
C ALA A 93 -9.95 12.38 5.44
N LEU A 94 -9.70 12.21 6.73
CA LEU A 94 -10.18 13.11 7.79
C LEU A 94 -9.38 14.42 7.86
N ILE A 95 -8.06 14.36 7.66
CA ILE A 95 -7.17 15.52 7.69
C ILE A 95 -7.44 16.41 6.48
N GLY A 96 -7.47 15.85 5.29
CA GLY A 96 -7.58 16.60 4.04
C GLY A 96 -6.43 17.59 3.83
N PRO A 97 -6.37 18.28 2.68
CA PRO A 97 -5.36 19.31 2.41
C PRO A 97 -5.47 20.52 3.36
N GLU A 98 -6.68 20.80 3.84
CA GLU A 98 -6.98 21.92 4.74
C GLU A 98 -6.51 21.68 6.18
N GLY A 99 -6.41 20.41 6.60
CA GLY A 99 -5.97 20.01 7.94
C GLY A 99 -4.46 20.13 8.19
N GLY A 100 -3.70 20.55 7.18
CA GLY A 100 -2.27 20.80 7.26
C GLY A 100 -1.44 19.74 6.50
N LEU A 101 -0.59 20.26 5.60
CA LEU A 101 0.28 19.45 4.76
C LEU A 101 1.23 18.53 5.52
N THR A 102 1.69 18.98 6.68
CA THR A 102 2.60 18.17 7.53
C THR A 102 1.90 16.93 8.05
N ALA A 103 0.65 17.05 8.53
CA ALA A 103 -0.12 15.93 9.05
C ALA A 103 -0.52 14.97 7.91
N LEU A 104 -0.96 15.50 6.77
CA LEU A 104 -1.29 14.71 5.59
C LEU A 104 -0.05 13.98 5.04
N GLY A 105 1.09 14.66 4.94
CA GLY A 105 2.36 14.08 4.52
C GLY A 105 2.87 13.01 5.49
N ALA A 106 2.71 13.20 6.79
CA ALA A 106 3.05 12.19 7.78
C ALA A 106 2.18 10.93 7.64
N ALA A 107 0.87 11.09 7.45
CA ALA A 107 -0.04 9.96 7.20
C ALA A 107 0.30 9.23 5.89
N ALA A 108 0.62 9.96 4.83
CA ALA A 108 1.09 9.38 3.55
C ALA A 108 2.40 8.60 3.72
N LEU A 109 3.35 9.11 4.49
CA LEU A 109 4.61 8.45 4.79
C LEU A 109 4.40 7.17 5.60
N VAL A 110 3.51 7.19 6.61
CA VAL A 110 3.12 6.00 7.38
C VAL A 110 2.49 4.95 6.45
N THR A 111 1.59 5.36 5.55
CA THR A 111 0.98 4.46 4.56
C THR A 111 2.03 3.83 3.67
N ALA A 112 2.98 4.62 3.15
CA ALA A 112 4.06 4.13 2.29
C ALA A 112 4.98 3.15 3.01
N PHE A 113 5.34 3.46 4.27
CA PHE A 113 6.19 2.58 5.09
C PHE A 113 5.50 1.25 5.41
N ALA A 114 4.22 1.30 5.80
CA ALA A 114 3.42 0.11 6.06
C ALA A 114 3.22 -0.73 4.78
N SER A 115 2.98 -0.10 3.64
CA SER A 115 2.85 -0.77 2.35
C SER A 115 4.17 -1.44 1.92
N ALA A 116 5.31 -0.75 2.05
CA ALA A 116 6.61 -1.33 1.77
C ALA A 116 6.92 -2.52 2.70
N THR A 117 6.48 -2.47 3.97
CA THR A 117 6.60 -3.56 4.93
C THR A 117 5.71 -4.75 4.52
N GLN A 118 4.48 -4.48 4.07
CA GLN A 118 3.60 -5.51 3.52
C GLN A 118 4.23 -6.20 2.31
N ASP A 119 4.83 -5.45 1.38
CA ASP A 119 5.50 -6.01 0.22
C ASP A 119 6.62 -6.98 0.62
N ILE A 120 7.43 -6.65 1.63
CA ILE A 120 8.46 -7.54 2.16
C ILE A 120 7.83 -8.86 2.63
N ALA A 121 6.75 -8.78 3.42
CA ALA A 121 6.08 -9.96 3.96
C ALA A 121 5.42 -10.81 2.87
N VAL A 122 4.82 -10.19 1.85
CA VAL A 122 4.20 -10.86 0.70
C VAL A 122 5.25 -11.51 -0.19
N ASP A 123 6.36 -10.83 -0.48
CA ASP A 123 7.46 -11.37 -1.27
C ASP A 123 8.05 -12.62 -0.60
N ALA A 124 8.32 -12.54 0.71
CA ALA A 124 8.82 -13.67 1.47
C ALA A 124 7.81 -14.83 1.53
N TRP A 125 6.52 -14.53 1.75
CA TRP A 125 5.47 -15.55 1.74
C TRP A 125 5.36 -16.26 0.38
N ARG A 126 5.48 -15.51 -0.71
CA ARG A 126 5.46 -16.04 -2.08
C ARG A 126 6.61 -17.00 -2.32
N ILE A 127 7.83 -16.63 -1.89
CA ILE A 127 9.03 -17.48 -2.00
C ILE A 127 8.87 -18.75 -1.17
N GLU A 128 8.40 -18.63 0.07
CA GLU A 128 8.17 -19.77 0.97
C GLU A 128 7.02 -20.69 0.51
N SER A 129 6.08 -20.18 -0.28
CA SER A 129 4.91 -20.92 -0.78
C SER A 129 5.16 -21.61 -2.11
N ALA A 130 6.19 -21.24 -2.84
CA ALA A 130 6.52 -21.88 -4.12
C ALA A 130 7.19 -23.23 -3.89
N GLU A 131 6.76 -24.25 -4.63
CA GLU A 131 7.28 -25.62 -4.54
C GLU A 131 8.44 -25.86 -5.52
N ASN A 132 8.48 -25.09 -6.62
CA ASN A 132 9.48 -25.14 -7.66
C ASN A 132 9.50 -23.82 -8.45
N ASP A 133 10.43 -23.70 -9.41
CA ASP A 133 10.61 -22.49 -10.22
C ASP A 133 9.40 -22.14 -11.09
N GLU A 134 8.68 -23.14 -11.57
CA GLU A 134 7.46 -22.94 -12.37
C GLU A 134 6.33 -22.36 -11.50
N ASP A 135 6.14 -22.89 -10.30
CA ASP A 135 5.16 -22.39 -9.31
C ASP A 135 5.53 -20.97 -8.88
N MET A 136 6.82 -20.68 -8.68
CA MET A 136 7.32 -19.32 -8.39
C MET A 136 6.98 -18.36 -9.53
N GLY A 137 7.21 -18.75 -10.78
CA GLY A 137 6.86 -17.95 -11.96
C GLY A 137 5.35 -17.65 -12.03
N LEU A 138 4.52 -18.66 -11.75
CA LEU A 138 3.06 -18.52 -11.74
C LEU A 138 2.59 -17.58 -10.63
N LEU A 139 3.09 -17.73 -9.40
CA LEU A 139 2.74 -16.86 -8.28
C LEU A 139 3.22 -15.43 -8.52
N THR A 140 4.41 -15.25 -9.10
CA THR A 140 4.93 -13.93 -9.46
C THR A 140 4.05 -13.24 -10.50
N SER A 141 3.63 -13.98 -11.52
CA SER A 141 2.74 -13.47 -12.57
C SER A 141 1.37 -13.09 -12.02
N ALA A 142 0.80 -13.90 -11.13
CA ALA A 142 -0.46 -13.61 -10.45
C ALA A 142 -0.36 -12.34 -9.58
N PHE A 143 0.72 -12.17 -8.82
CA PHE A 143 0.98 -10.96 -8.03
C PHE A 143 1.04 -9.71 -8.92
N GLN A 144 1.82 -9.77 -10.00
CA GLN A 144 1.97 -8.64 -10.93
C GLN A 144 0.65 -8.29 -11.63
N LEU A 145 -0.16 -9.29 -11.99
CA LEU A 145 -1.49 -9.04 -12.52
C LEU A 145 -2.38 -8.33 -11.50
N GLY A 146 -2.44 -8.83 -10.28
CA GLY A 146 -3.20 -8.19 -9.20
C GLY A 146 -2.77 -6.74 -8.97
N TYR A 147 -1.47 -6.50 -8.89
CA TYR A 147 -0.88 -5.17 -8.73
C TYR A 147 -1.27 -4.21 -9.87
N ARG A 148 -1.18 -4.67 -11.13
CA ARG A 148 -1.59 -3.87 -12.29
C ARG A 148 -3.08 -3.59 -12.32
N PHE A 149 -3.91 -4.59 -11.95
CA PHE A 149 -5.36 -4.39 -11.82
C PHE A 149 -5.69 -3.34 -10.75
N ALA A 150 -4.98 -3.34 -9.62
CA ALA A 150 -5.15 -2.33 -8.59
C ALA A 150 -4.86 -0.92 -9.11
N ILE A 151 -3.75 -0.76 -9.85
CA ILE A 151 -3.39 0.55 -10.43
C ILE A 151 -4.44 1.01 -11.45
N LEU A 152 -4.86 0.14 -12.36
CA LEU A 152 -5.84 0.49 -13.40
C LEU A 152 -7.21 0.79 -12.81
N ALA A 153 -7.74 -0.11 -11.97
CA ALA A 153 -9.03 0.05 -11.32
C ALA A 153 -9.00 1.22 -10.32
N GLY A 154 -7.92 1.34 -9.55
CA GLY A 154 -7.75 2.41 -8.58
C GLY A 154 -7.73 3.79 -9.22
N ASN A 155 -6.96 3.99 -10.30
CA ASN A 155 -6.95 5.26 -11.04
C ASN A 155 -8.35 5.64 -11.57
N ALA A 156 -9.05 4.69 -12.20
CA ALA A 156 -10.37 4.96 -12.75
C ALA A 156 -11.41 5.22 -11.65
N LEU A 157 -11.45 4.35 -10.63
CA LEU A 157 -12.47 4.41 -9.59
C LEU A 157 -12.23 5.55 -8.61
N ILE A 158 -10.98 5.85 -8.21
CA ILE A 158 -10.72 6.93 -7.27
C ILE A 158 -11.10 8.28 -7.86
N LEU A 159 -10.81 8.51 -9.14
CA LEU A 159 -11.21 9.74 -9.83
C LEU A 159 -12.73 9.83 -9.97
N PHE A 160 -13.40 8.71 -10.27
CA PHE A 160 -14.85 8.64 -10.31
C PHE A 160 -15.46 8.97 -8.94
N PHE A 161 -14.97 8.38 -7.86
CA PHE A 161 -15.46 8.67 -6.51
C PHE A 161 -15.11 10.10 -6.07
N ALA A 162 -13.94 10.63 -6.45
CA ALA A 162 -13.58 12.01 -6.14
C ALA A 162 -14.56 13.03 -6.75
N THR A 163 -15.09 12.76 -7.96
CA THR A 163 -16.09 13.64 -8.57
C THR A 163 -17.45 13.59 -7.88
N TRP A 164 -17.81 12.48 -7.23
CA TRP A 164 -19.12 12.27 -6.60
C TRP A 164 -19.13 12.54 -5.10
N LEU A 165 -18.09 12.11 -4.40
CA LEU A 165 -17.97 12.15 -2.93
C LEU A 165 -16.93 13.17 -2.44
N GLY A 166 -16.21 13.82 -3.36
CA GLY A 166 -15.02 14.60 -3.07
C GLY A 166 -13.83 13.71 -2.68
N TRP A 167 -12.64 14.32 -2.60
CA TRP A 167 -11.40 13.60 -2.31
C TRP A 167 -11.39 12.91 -0.94
N ASN A 168 -11.92 13.58 0.08
CA ASN A 168 -12.01 13.02 1.43
C ASN A 168 -12.86 11.75 1.45
N GLY A 169 -14.02 11.77 0.77
CA GLY A 169 -14.90 10.60 0.64
C GLY A 169 -14.26 9.48 -0.16
N ALA A 170 -13.56 9.80 -1.25
CA ALA A 170 -12.86 8.82 -2.06
C ALA A 170 -11.78 8.07 -1.25
N TYR A 171 -10.95 8.78 -0.47
CA TYR A 171 -9.94 8.16 0.39
C TYR A 171 -10.55 7.35 1.53
N ALA A 172 -11.68 7.78 2.10
CA ALA A 172 -12.38 7.02 3.14
C ALA A 172 -12.97 5.70 2.63
N VAL A 173 -13.43 5.65 1.38
CA VAL A 173 -13.94 4.40 0.76
C VAL A 173 -12.83 3.40 0.49
N TRP A 174 -11.61 3.87 0.21
CA TRP A 174 -10.47 3.00 -0.09
C TRP A 174 -9.65 2.57 1.13
N GLY A 175 -9.77 3.24 2.26
CA GLY A 175 -9.15 2.87 3.54
C GLY A 175 -9.94 1.81 4.28
#